data_eb5d156dca9ac3614754f8ea784f1739
#
_entry.id   eb5d156dca9ac3614754f8ea784f1739
#
_cell.length_a   1.000
_cell.length_b   1.000
_cell.length_c   1.000
_cell.angle_alpha   90.00
_cell.angle_beta   90.00
_cell.angle_gamma   90.00
#
_symmetry.space_group_name_H-M   'P 1'
#
loop_
_entity.id
_entity.type
_entity.pdbx_description
1 polymer ?
#
loop_
_entity_poly.entity_id
_entity_poly.type
_entity_poly.pdbx_seq_one_letter_code
_entity_poly.pdbx_strand_id
1 'polypeptide(L)'
;EDALNAGPWSVMDKPHTPPSGDKHDYYSVGPYWWPNPQSADGLPYVRRDGETNPERARYDSDPLKDLVDTVDILALAYFFSDDERFARHAAYLLRVWFLDDATRMNPHLNFGQAIPGICEGRGIGIIDTLQLSRTVDAIGLLAPSIHWGNTDQLGMLDWFHRYTNWLLQSQLGRDEARQHNNHGVWYDVQLAAFALFAGMKEVARTVLMTSAPQRIAAQIEPDGSQPHELARTRSLSYSVMNLHGLMDLARLGDHFDLDLWRFVGRNGSGIQAALDYLIAHAVDATWDRPQITPFDPADLLPLLLRAAAIYPETEYAAVAERIGNSMNDQNDFPARR
;
A
#
# COMPACT_ATOMS: atom_id res chain seq x y z
N GLU A 1 -0.66 -4.07 -23.51
CA GLU A 1 -1.02 -3.05 -24.52
C GLU A 1 -1.79 -1.89 -23.86
N ASP A 2 -2.81 -2.13 -23.02
CA ASP A 2 -3.64 -1.08 -22.40
C ASP A 2 -2.80 -0.11 -21.55
N ALA A 3 -1.83 -0.62 -20.79
CA ALA A 3 -0.94 0.19 -19.98
C ALA A 3 -0.09 1.19 -20.80
N LEU A 4 0.18 0.92 -22.08
CA LEU A 4 0.90 1.85 -22.96
C LEU A 4 0.07 3.08 -23.37
N ASN A 5 -1.25 3.03 -23.17
CA ASN A 5 -2.17 4.11 -23.51
C ASN A 5 -2.75 4.79 -22.25
N ALA A 6 -2.37 4.34 -21.07
CA ALA A 6 -2.88 4.85 -19.81
C ALA A 6 -2.15 6.13 -19.36
N GLY A 7 -2.86 7.05 -18.69
CA GLY A 7 -2.31 8.30 -18.22
C GLY A 7 -2.01 9.35 -19.32
N PRO A 8 -1.16 10.36 -19.10
CA PRO A 8 -0.56 10.62 -17.78
C PRO A 8 -1.57 11.13 -16.76
N TRP A 9 -1.22 11.02 -15.49
CA TRP A 9 -1.92 11.62 -14.37
C TRP A 9 -1.03 12.63 -13.65
N SER A 10 -1.65 13.66 -13.10
CA SER A 10 -0.97 14.70 -12.33
C SER A 10 -1.83 15.17 -11.17
N VAL A 11 -1.20 15.59 -10.09
CA VAL A 11 -1.88 16.31 -9.00
C VAL A 11 -2.52 17.64 -9.48
N MET A 12 -2.13 18.14 -10.66
CA MET A 12 -2.70 19.33 -11.26
C MET A 12 -4.09 19.09 -11.88
N ASP A 13 -4.47 17.82 -12.11
CA ASP A 13 -5.72 17.47 -12.79
C ASP A 13 -6.95 17.53 -11.88
N LYS A 14 -6.77 17.41 -10.56
CA LYS A 14 -7.90 17.46 -9.61
C LYS A 14 -8.66 18.78 -9.71
N PRO A 15 -10.02 18.75 -9.64
CA PRO A 15 -10.84 19.97 -9.70
C PRO A 15 -10.72 20.85 -8.46
N HIS A 16 -10.26 20.27 -7.34
CA HIS A 16 -10.16 20.94 -6.06
C HIS A 16 -8.75 21.53 -5.86
N THR A 17 -8.70 22.71 -5.26
CA THR A 17 -7.43 23.29 -4.79
C THR A 17 -7.22 22.92 -3.33
N PRO A 18 -6.05 22.39 -2.94
CA PRO A 18 -5.73 22.13 -1.55
C PRO A 18 -5.84 23.42 -0.67
N PRO A 19 -6.02 23.29 0.64
CA PRO A 19 -6.10 24.45 1.55
C PRO A 19 -4.88 25.38 1.53
N SER A 20 -3.70 24.88 1.12
CA SER A 20 -2.50 25.70 0.90
C SER A 20 -2.62 26.70 -0.27
N GLY A 21 -3.54 26.48 -1.21
CA GLY A 21 -3.61 27.19 -2.48
C GLY A 21 -2.66 26.65 -3.56
N ASP A 22 -1.78 25.71 -3.24
CA ASP A 22 -0.85 25.07 -4.17
C ASP A 22 -1.43 23.76 -4.72
N LYS A 23 -1.70 23.70 -6.02
CA LYS A 23 -2.21 22.48 -6.68
C LYS A 23 -1.19 21.36 -6.74
N HIS A 24 0.10 21.63 -6.57
CA HIS A 24 1.12 20.60 -6.45
C HIS A 24 1.01 19.75 -5.17
N ASP A 25 0.26 20.23 -4.17
CA ASP A 25 0.03 19.47 -2.98
C ASP A 25 -0.98 18.34 -3.24
N TYR A 26 -0.61 17.13 -2.81
CA TYR A 26 -1.53 16.00 -2.80
C TYR A 26 -2.74 16.31 -1.92
N TYR A 27 -3.92 16.05 -2.45
CA TYR A 27 -5.17 16.29 -1.73
C TYR A 27 -6.11 15.10 -1.89
N SER A 28 -6.53 14.51 -0.77
CA SER A 28 -7.53 13.46 -0.74
C SER A 28 -8.51 13.64 0.41
N VAL A 29 -9.64 12.93 0.35
CA VAL A 29 -10.64 12.90 1.41
C VAL A 29 -10.74 11.50 2.02
N GLY A 30 -11.08 11.43 3.29
CA GLY A 30 -11.23 10.17 3.99
C GLY A 30 -12.28 9.27 3.32
N PRO A 31 -11.92 8.04 2.88
CA PRO A 31 -12.80 7.21 2.06
C PRO A 31 -14.11 6.82 2.73
N TYR A 32 -14.14 6.78 4.05
CA TYR A 32 -15.30 6.38 4.85
C TYR A 32 -16.05 7.55 5.48
N TRP A 33 -15.83 8.76 4.99
CA TRP A 33 -16.49 9.95 5.47
C TRP A 33 -17.48 10.48 4.43
N TRP A 34 -18.69 10.74 4.88
CA TRP A 34 -19.84 11.08 4.06
C TRP A 34 -20.47 12.40 4.49
N PRO A 35 -21.09 13.15 3.57
CA PRO A 35 -21.88 14.32 3.95
C PRO A 35 -22.86 13.98 5.05
N ASN A 36 -22.97 14.85 6.04
CA ASN A 36 -23.90 14.71 7.16
C ASN A 36 -25.34 14.93 6.68
N PRO A 37 -26.22 13.91 6.71
CA PRO A 37 -27.59 14.05 6.24
C PRO A 37 -28.48 14.92 7.15
N GLN A 38 -28.01 15.25 8.36
CA GLN A 38 -28.72 16.11 9.32
C GLN A 38 -28.33 17.58 9.20
N SER A 39 -27.39 17.94 8.34
CA SER A 39 -26.91 19.30 8.11
C SER A 39 -27.27 19.76 6.70
N ALA A 40 -27.69 21.02 6.55
CA ALA A 40 -28.11 21.59 5.26
C ALA A 40 -26.96 21.71 4.26
N ASP A 41 -25.72 21.89 4.76
CA ASP A 41 -24.48 21.97 3.97
C ASP A 41 -23.68 20.65 3.93
N GLY A 42 -24.18 19.59 4.58
CA GLY A 42 -23.52 18.31 4.69
C GLY A 42 -22.34 18.29 5.65
N LEU A 43 -22.07 19.35 6.40
CA LEU A 43 -20.92 19.47 7.30
C LEU A 43 -21.33 19.39 8.80
N PRO A 44 -20.41 18.91 9.67
CA PRO A 44 -19.21 18.14 9.33
C PRO A 44 -19.55 16.75 8.80
N TYR A 45 -18.67 16.18 7.97
CA TYR A 45 -18.85 14.80 7.47
C TYR A 45 -18.93 13.79 8.63
N VAL A 46 -19.66 12.70 8.40
CA VAL A 46 -19.88 11.61 9.36
C VAL A 46 -19.22 10.32 8.86
N ARG A 47 -18.71 9.51 9.80
CA ARG A 47 -18.00 8.26 9.46
C ARG A 47 -18.99 7.11 9.23
N ARG A 48 -18.73 6.33 8.16
CA ARG A 48 -19.37 5.04 7.87
C ARG A 48 -18.25 4.03 7.57
N ASP A 49 -17.81 3.30 8.60
CA ASP A 49 -16.66 2.41 8.48
C ASP A 49 -16.89 1.33 7.41
N GLY A 50 -15.94 1.20 6.48
CA GLY A 50 -15.97 0.24 5.37
C GLY A 50 -16.84 0.65 4.17
N GLU A 51 -17.64 1.72 4.27
CA GLU A 51 -18.46 2.24 3.15
C GLU A 51 -17.70 3.35 2.42
N THR A 52 -17.18 3.04 1.24
CA THR A 52 -16.40 4.01 0.46
C THR A 52 -17.29 5.08 -0.16
N ASN A 53 -17.02 6.35 0.15
CA ASN A 53 -17.66 7.49 -0.49
C ASN A 53 -17.09 7.69 -1.91
N PRO A 54 -17.90 7.62 -2.98
CA PRO A 54 -17.45 7.79 -4.35
C PRO A 54 -16.90 9.19 -4.67
N GLU A 55 -17.17 10.19 -3.84
CA GLU A 55 -16.63 11.54 -4.00
C GLU A 55 -15.10 11.56 -4.01
N ARG A 56 -14.44 10.56 -3.38
CA ARG A 56 -12.97 10.43 -3.37
C ARG A 56 -12.34 10.39 -4.76
N ALA A 57 -13.06 9.89 -5.77
CA ALA A 57 -12.59 9.83 -7.16
C ALA A 57 -12.34 11.21 -7.80
N ARG A 58 -12.76 12.31 -7.15
CA ARG A 58 -12.49 13.68 -7.57
C ARG A 58 -11.18 14.26 -7.00
N TYR A 59 -10.40 13.43 -6.30
CA TYR A 59 -9.17 13.78 -5.62
C TYR A 59 -8.01 12.91 -6.11
N ASP A 60 -6.82 13.06 -5.53
CA ASP A 60 -5.59 12.46 -6.04
C ASP A 60 -5.41 10.97 -5.72
N SER A 61 -6.23 10.38 -4.82
CA SER A 61 -5.99 9.01 -4.36
C SER A 61 -6.16 7.94 -5.45
N ASP A 62 -7.16 8.08 -6.33
CA ASP A 62 -7.38 7.14 -7.43
C ASP A 62 -6.37 7.35 -8.57
N PRO A 63 -6.07 8.60 -9.04
CA PRO A 63 -4.99 8.85 -9.97
C PRO A 63 -3.61 8.34 -9.53
N LEU A 64 -3.26 8.49 -8.24
CA LEU A 64 -2.02 7.95 -7.70
C LEU A 64 -1.98 6.42 -7.77
N LYS A 65 -3.09 5.77 -7.41
CA LYS A 65 -3.21 4.31 -7.52
C LYS A 65 -3.04 3.84 -8.97
N ASP A 66 -3.74 4.47 -9.91
CA ASP A 66 -3.68 4.12 -11.33
C ASP A 66 -2.27 4.32 -11.90
N LEU A 67 -1.58 5.39 -11.50
CA LEU A 67 -0.18 5.63 -11.83
C LEU A 67 0.71 4.47 -11.35
N VAL A 68 0.63 4.12 -10.07
CA VAL A 68 1.48 3.07 -9.48
C VAL A 68 1.23 1.72 -10.14
N ASP A 69 -0.04 1.33 -10.30
CA ASP A 69 -0.39 0.06 -10.93
C ASP A 69 0.08 0.00 -12.40
N THR A 70 -0.04 1.11 -13.14
CA THR A 70 0.42 1.18 -14.52
C THR A 70 1.94 1.13 -14.63
N VAL A 71 2.66 1.88 -13.81
CA VAL A 71 4.13 1.88 -13.80
C VAL A 71 4.68 0.50 -13.43
N ASP A 72 4.08 -0.17 -12.46
CA ASP A 72 4.47 -1.53 -12.06
C ASP A 72 4.31 -2.53 -13.21
N ILE A 73 3.15 -2.53 -13.87
CA ILE A 73 2.89 -3.38 -15.05
C ILE A 73 3.90 -3.08 -16.17
N LEU A 74 4.17 -1.82 -16.47
CA LEU A 74 5.10 -1.42 -17.52
C LEU A 74 6.54 -1.80 -17.19
N ALA A 75 6.98 -1.62 -15.94
CA ALA A 75 8.32 -1.98 -15.50
C ALA A 75 8.54 -3.51 -15.56
N LEU A 76 7.56 -4.30 -15.13
CA LEU A 76 7.59 -5.76 -15.27
C LEU A 76 7.57 -6.20 -16.75
N ALA A 77 6.73 -5.56 -17.59
CA ALA A 77 6.69 -5.85 -19.01
C ALA A 77 8.04 -5.56 -19.68
N TYR A 78 8.68 -4.46 -19.36
CA TYR A 78 10.04 -4.15 -19.81
C TYR A 78 11.05 -5.20 -19.34
N PHE A 79 11.05 -5.53 -18.06
CA PHE A 79 11.98 -6.50 -17.48
C PHE A 79 11.94 -7.88 -18.16
N PHE A 80 10.73 -8.37 -18.50
CA PHE A 80 10.58 -9.67 -19.14
C PHE A 80 10.75 -9.67 -20.66
N SER A 81 10.51 -8.54 -21.34
CA SER A 81 10.52 -8.45 -22.80
C SER A 81 11.69 -7.70 -23.40
N ASP A 82 12.40 -6.90 -22.61
CA ASP A 82 13.43 -5.94 -23.06
C ASP A 82 12.90 -4.91 -24.10
N ASP A 83 11.58 -4.71 -24.13
CA ASP A 83 10.92 -3.76 -25.04
C ASP A 83 10.90 -2.36 -24.45
N GLU A 84 11.73 -1.49 -24.99
CA GLU A 84 11.92 -0.10 -24.54
C GLU A 84 10.65 0.76 -24.63
N ARG A 85 9.61 0.35 -25.36
CA ARG A 85 8.34 1.08 -25.36
C ARG A 85 7.71 1.14 -23.98
N PHE A 86 7.80 0.05 -23.22
CA PHE A 86 7.27 -0.03 -21.85
C PHE A 86 8.06 0.89 -20.91
N ALA A 87 9.39 0.80 -20.94
CA ALA A 87 10.24 1.63 -20.09
C ALA A 87 10.08 3.13 -20.41
N ARG A 88 9.97 3.50 -21.71
CA ARG A 88 9.74 4.88 -22.13
C ARG A 88 8.46 5.45 -21.54
N HIS A 89 7.36 4.67 -21.58
CA HIS A 89 6.08 5.15 -21.06
C HIS A 89 6.08 5.21 -19.53
N ALA A 90 6.63 4.22 -18.84
CA ALA A 90 6.79 4.24 -17.38
C ALA A 90 7.62 5.46 -16.92
N ALA A 91 8.75 5.72 -17.57
CA ALA A 91 9.60 6.89 -17.28
C ALA A 91 8.85 8.21 -17.51
N TYR A 92 8.05 8.30 -18.57
CA TYR A 92 7.20 9.46 -18.83
C TYR A 92 6.18 9.69 -17.70
N LEU A 93 5.46 8.66 -17.28
CA LEU A 93 4.48 8.76 -16.20
C LEU A 93 5.13 9.21 -14.87
N LEU A 94 6.30 8.64 -14.54
CA LEU A 94 7.06 9.01 -13.34
C LEU A 94 7.53 10.46 -13.38
N ARG A 95 8.00 10.95 -14.55
CA ARG A 95 8.40 12.36 -14.70
C ARG A 95 7.22 13.29 -14.46
N VAL A 96 6.07 13.02 -15.06
CA VAL A 96 4.87 13.85 -14.90
C VAL A 96 4.46 13.96 -13.45
N TRP A 97 4.43 12.84 -12.71
CA TRP A 97 3.96 12.87 -11.32
C TRP A 97 4.98 13.39 -10.31
N PHE A 98 6.28 13.15 -10.53
CA PHE A 98 7.28 13.38 -9.49
C PHE A 98 8.32 14.46 -9.84
N LEU A 99 8.62 14.70 -11.13
CA LEU A 99 9.81 15.46 -11.53
C LEU A 99 9.52 16.75 -12.27
N ASP A 100 8.53 16.76 -13.16
CA ASP A 100 8.28 17.91 -14.03
C ASP A 100 7.72 19.10 -13.23
N ASP A 101 8.38 20.25 -13.28
CA ASP A 101 8.03 21.43 -12.50
C ASP A 101 6.57 21.90 -12.66
N ALA A 102 5.98 21.66 -13.82
CA ALA A 102 4.61 22.08 -14.12
C ALA A 102 3.54 21.14 -13.55
N THR A 103 3.90 19.88 -13.20
CA THR A 103 2.91 18.83 -12.94
C THR A 103 3.19 17.99 -11.68
N ARG A 104 4.42 18.07 -11.15
CA ARG A 104 4.88 17.20 -10.06
C ARG A 104 4.13 17.39 -8.76
N MET A 105 4.03 16.33 -8.00
CA MET A 105 3.56 16.33 -6.63
C MET A 105 4.64 16.84 -5.66
N ASN A 106 4.27 17.71 -4.72
CA ASN A 106 5.10 18.06 -3.58
C ASN A 106 5.32 16.84 -2.66
N PRO A 107 6.54 16.61 -2.11
CA PRO A 107 6.85 15.40 -1.34
C PRO A 107 6.33 15.48 0.11
N HIS A 108 5.02 15.55 0.27
CA HIS A 108 4.34 15.51 1.57
C HIS A 108 2.84 15.18 1.40
N LEU A 109 2.18 14.76 2.48
CA LEU A 109 0.75 14.49 2.54
C LEU A 109 0.04 15.37 3.58
N ASN A 110 0.36 16.66 3.62
CA ASN A 110 -0.29 17.58 4.58
C ASN A 110 -1.80 17.60 4.46
N PHE A 111 -2.34 17.28 3.28
CA PHE A 111 -3.78 17.29 2.98
C PHE A 111 -4.31 15.90 2.62
N GLY A 112 -3.61 14.85 3.07
CA GLY A 112 -4.05 13.46 2.89
C GLY A 112 -5.24 13.12 3.77
N GLN A 113 -6.27 12.53 3.18
CA GLN A 113 -7.52 12.12 3.82
C GLN A 113 -8.16 13.20 4.70
N ALA A 114 -8.30 14.40 4.18
CA ALA A 114 -9.07 15.47 4.80
C ALA A 114 -10.50 15.00 5.14
N ILE A 115 -11.08 15.63 6.16
CA ILE A 115 -12.47 15.39 6.55
C ILE A 115 -13.19 16.74 6.51
N PRO A 116 -14.04 17.00 5.52
CA PRO A 116 -14.75 18.26 5.40
C PRO A 116 -15.48 18.66 6.69
N GLY A 117 -15.20 19.87 7.16
CA GLY A 117 -15.74 20.41 8.42
C GLY A 117 -15.04 19.91 9.70
N ILE A 118 -13.97 19.08 9.60
CA ILE A 118 -13.22 18.56 10.77
C ILE A 118 -11.72 18.88 10.65
N CYS A 119 -11.06 18.45 9.55
CA CYS A 119 -9.62 18.68 9.37
C CYS A 119 -9.24 18.73 7.88
N GLU A 120 -8.16 19.45 7.58
CA GLU A 120 -7.63 19.62 6.23
C GLU A 120 -6.72 18.48 5.76
N GLY A 121 -6.28 17.64 6.68
CA GLY A 121 -5.48 16.45 6.49
C GLY A 121 -5.17 15.79 7.83
N ARG A 122 -4.73 14.54 7.83
CA ARG A 122 -4.48 13.75 9.05
C ARG A 122 -3.43 12.67 8.82
N GLY A 123 -2.78 12.18 9.90
CA GLY A 123 -1.76 11.13 9.83
C GLY A 123 -2.22 9.89 9.08
N ILE A 124 -3.45 9.43 9.35
CA ILE A 124 -4.09 8.29 8.66
C ILE A 124 -4.09 8.43 7.12
N GLY A 125 -4.02 9.66 6.59
CA GLY A 125 -3.91 9.90 5.16
C GLY A 125 -2.62 9.40 4.52
N ILE A 126 -1.56 9.14 5.30
CA ILE A 126 -0.28 8.61 4.80
C ILE A 126 -0.45 7.23 4.17
N ILE A 127 -1.49 6.47 4.54
CA ILE A 127 -1.78 5.17 3.92
C ILE A 127 -2.11 5.28 2.43
N ASP A 128 -2.51 6.44 1.92
CA ASP A 128 -2.80 6.65 0.50
C ASP A 128 -1.57 6.40 -0.39
N THR A 129 -0.35 6.54 0.17
CA THR A 129 0.93 6.33 -0.54
C THR A 129 1.59 4.98 -0.25
N LEU A 130 0.91 4.03 0.42
CA LEU A 130 1.49 2.71 0.72
C LEU A 130 2.04 2.00 -0.53
N GLN A 131 1.39 2.18 -1.68
CA GLN A 131 1.77 1.53 -2.93
C GLN A 131 3.04 2.14 -3.57
N LEU A 132 3.51 3.30 -3.14
CA LEU A 132 4.78 3.88 -3.62
C LEU A 132 6.00 3.01 -3.28
N SER A 133 5.89 2.07 -2.35
CA SER A 133 6.91 1.04 -2.13
C SER A 133 7.13 0.18 -3.38
N ARG A 134 6.08 -0.10 -4.17
CA ARG A 134 6.17 -0.80 -5.48
C ARG A 134 6.81 0.09 -6.54
N THR A 135 6.54 1.41 -6.50
CA THR A 135 7.18 2.36 -7.42
C THR A 135 8.71 2.37 -7.26
N VAL A 136 9.22 2.24 -6.04
CA VAL A 136 10.66 2.11 -5.77
C VAL A 136 11.25 0.87 -6.46
N ASP A 137 10.56 -0.28 -6.37
CA ASP A 137 10.97 -1.51 -7.04
C ASP A 137 10.91 -1.36 -8.57
N ALA A 138 9.85 -0.74 -9.10
CA ALA A 138 9.68 -0.46 -10.53
C ALA A 138 10.81 0.42 -11.09
N ILE A 139 11.24 1.46 -10.36
CA ILE A 139 12.38 2.30 -10.74
C ILE A 139 13.66 1.47 -10.86
N GLY A 140 13.86 0.51 -9.94
CA GLY A 140 14.98 -0.43 -10.02
C GLY A 140 14.96 -1.26 -11.30
N LEU A 141 13.80 -1.74 -11.74
CA LEU A 141 13.63 -2.47 -12.99
C LEU A 141 13.87 -1.61 -14.24
N LEU A 142 13.57 -0.31 -14.17
CA LEU A 142 13.78 0.65 -15.27
C LEU A 142 15.23 1.13 -15.40
N ALA A 143 16.06 0.93 -14.40
CA ALA A 143 17.43 1.46 -14.35
C ALA A 143 18.31 1.12 -15.57
N PRO A 144 18.19 -0.07 -16.21
CA PRO A 144 18.97 -0.41 -17.41
C PRO A 144 18.47 0.27 -18.71
N SER A 145 17.26 0.84 -18.71
CA SER A 145 16.62 1.42 -19.90
C SER A 145 17.33 2.68 -20.38
N ILE A 146 17.45 2.84 -21.70
CA ILE A 146 17.93 4.08 -22.33
C ILE A 146 16.99 5.28 -22.09
N HIS A 147 15.75 5.03 -21.70
CA HIS A 147 14.75 6.05 -21.39
C HIS A 147 14.74 6.49 -19.93
N TRP A 148 15.56 5.84 -19.06
CA TRP A 148 15.75 6.21 -17.65
C TRP A 148 17.16 6.73 -17.44
N GLY A 149 17.28 8.06 -17.33
CA GLY A 149 18.59 8.71 -17.22
C GLY A 149 19.00 9.06 -15.78
N ASN A 150 20.26 9.47 -15.62
CA ASN A 150 20.77 9.92 -14.31
C ASN A 150 19.96 11.08 -13.72
N THR A 151 19.44 11.99 -14.55
CA THR A 151 18.59 13.10 -14.07
C THR A 151 17.31 12.58 -13.44
N ASP A 152 16.68 11.57 -14.05
CA ASP A 152 15.45 10.94 -13.51
C ASP A 152 15.77 10.24 -12.18
N GLN A 153 16.83 9.45 -12.16
CA GLN A 153 17.27 8.73 -10.97
C GLN A 153 17.56 9.67 -9.80
N LEU A 154 18.33 10.73 -10.03
CA LEU A 154 18.68 11.71 -9.00
C LEU A 154 17.45 12.51 -8.55
N GLY A 155 16.54 12.85 -9.46
CA GLY A 155 15.29 13.52 -9.13
C GLY A 155 14.40 12.69 -8.23
N MET A 156 14.24 11.39 -8.54
CA MET A 156 13.47 10.46 -7.69
C MET A 156 14.13 10.24 -6.33
N LEU A 157 15.45 10.09 -6.29
CA LEU A 157 16.19 10.00 -5.01
C LEU A 157 15.95 11.23 -4.13
N ASP A 158 16.00 12.44 -4.69
CA ASP A 158 15.71 13.68 -3.95
C ASP A 158 14.26 13.74 -3.49
N TRP A 159 13.31 13.38 -4.36
CA TRP A 159 11.89 13.38 -4.01
C TRP A 159 11.60 12.44 -2.84
N PHE A 160 12.06 11.19 -2.91
CA PHE A 160 11.87 10.21 -1.83
C PHE A 160 12.66 10.57 -0.57
N HIS A 161 13.85 11.17 -0.69
CA HIS A 161 14.61 11.67 0.46
C HIS A 161 13.81 12.76 1.21
N ARG A 162 13.24 13.72 0.48
CA ARG A 162 12.41 14.79 1.08
C ARG A 162 11.13 14.24 1.67
N TYR A 163 10.47 13.29 1.01
CA TYR A 163 9.26 12.64 1.50
C TYR A 163 9.54 11.82 2.77
N THR A 164 10.63 11.07 2.80
CA THR A 164 11.07 10.32 4.00
C THR A 164 11.35 11.26 5.18
N ASN A 165 12.01 12.39 4.93
CA ASN A 165 12.24 13.39 5.98
C ASN A 165 10.92 14.00 6.48
N TRP A 166 9.96 14.25 5.59
CA TRP A 166 8.64 14.71 6.00
C TRP A 166 7.90 13.68 6.86
N LEU A 167 7.95 12.39 6.51
CA LEU A 167 7.39 11.30 7.33
C LEU A 167 7.98 11.30 8.75
N LEU A 168 9.28 11.48 8.87
CA LEU A 168 9.98 11.47 10.17
C LEU A 168 9.71 12.72 11.01
N GLN A 169 9.59 13.89 10.37
CA GLN A 169 9.62 15.19 11.07
C GLN A 169 8.25 15.83 11.25
N SER A 170 7.27 15.49 10.40
CA SER A 170 5.92 16.08 10.50
C SER A 170 5.15 15.54 11.70
N GLN A 171 4.19 16.33 12.19
CA GLN A 171 3.25 15.83 13.22
C GLN A 171 2.40 14.70 12.67
N LEU A 172 1.94 14.80 11.40
CA LEU A 172 1.14 13.76 10.75
C LEU A 172 1.90 12.43 10.62
N GLY A 173 3.20 12.47 10.28
CA GLY A 173 4.06 11.29 10.27
C GLY A 173 4.17 10.64 11.64
N ARG A 174 4.37 11.44 12.69
CA ARG A 174 4.42 10.92 14.08
C ARG A 174 3.09 10.34 14.55
N ASP A 175 1.98 10.90 14.11
CA ASP A 175 0.64 10.41 14.46
C ASP A 175 0.35 9.06 13.78
N GLU A 176 0.77 8.89 12.52
CA GLU A 176 0.63 7.63 11.80
C GLU A 176 1.59 6.56 12.36
N ALA A 177 2.82 6.91 12.67
CA ALA A 177 3.78 6.01 13.31
C ALA A 177 3.27 5.41 14.64
N ARG A 178 2.40 6.11 15.35
CA ARG A 178 1.80 5.65 16.62
C ARG A 178 0.57 4.76 16.45
N GLN A 179 0.09 4.58 15.24
CA GLN A 179 -1.07 3.71 15.02
C GLN A 179 -0.72 2.27 15.38
N HIS A 180 -1.65 1.60 16.03
CA HIS A 180 -1.47 0.24 16.60
C HIS A 180 -2.08 -0.86 15.73
N ASN A 181 -2.51 -0.53 14.53
CA ASN A 181 -3.13 -1.41 13.54
C ASN A 181 -2.35 -1.35 12.22
N ASN A 182 -2.96 -1.81 11.10
CA ASN A 182 -2.35 -1.79 9.76
C ASN A 182 -1.75 -0.43 9.36
N HIS A 183 -2.30 0.68 9.81
CA HIS A 183 -1.75 2.01 9.54
C HIS A 183 -0.31 2.15 10.00
N GLY A 184 -0.01 1.75 11.24
CA GLY A 184 1.35 1.80 11.76
C GLY A 184 2.29 0.83 11.04
N VAL A 185 1.81 -0.35 10.62
CA VAL A 185 2.58 -1.30 9.81
C VAL A 185 2.93 -0.69 8.46
N TRP A 186 1.96 -0.14 7.76
CA TRP A 186 2.17 0.47 6.45
C TRP A 186 2.99 1.76 6.50
N TYR A 187 2.95 2.49 7.61
CA TYR A 187 3.90 3.58 7.85
C TYR A 187 5.34 3.05 7.91
N ASP A 188 5.57 1.98 8.67
CA ASP A 188 6.91 1.38 8.82
C ASP A 188 7.42 0.78 7.48
N VAL A 189 6.54 0.13 6.67
CA VAL A 189 6.88 -0.34 5.32
C VAL A 189 7.34 0.81 4.43
N GLN A 190 6.55 1.87 4.35
CA GLN A 190 6.85 3.06 3.55
C GLN A 190 8.17 3.69 4.00
N LEU A 191 8.32 3.92 5.29
CA LEU A 191 9.52 4.55 5.84
C LEU A 191 10.77 3.72 5.55
N ALA A 192 10.73 2.39 5.72
CA ALA A 192 11.86 1.51 5.44
C ALA A 192 12.19 1.45 3.94
N ALA A 193 11.20 1.26 3.07
CA ALA A 193 11.39 1.17 1.62
C ALA A 193 11.93 2.48 1.04
N PHE A 194 11.34 3.61 1.41
CA PHE A 194 11.76 4.93 0.92
C PHE A 194 13.13 5.33 1.45
N ALA A 195 13.43 5.02 2.71
CA ALA A 195 14.73 5.26 3.31
C ALA A 195 15.84 4.42 2.64
N LEU A 196 15.57 3.14 2.32
CA LEU A 196 16.50 2.30 1.57
C LEU A 196 16.79 2.90 0.19
N PHE A 197 15.74 3.25 -0.55
CA PHE A 197 15.88 3.84 -1.87
C PHE A 197 16.64 5.17 -1.82
N ALA A 198 16.32 6.05 -0.87
CA ALA A 198 16.96 7.36 -0.71
C ALA A 198 18.37 7.30 -0.08
N GLY A 199 18.91 6.10 0.18
CA GLY A 199 20.25 5.93 0.77
C GLY A 199 20.34 6.18 2.28
N MET A 200 19.19 6.34 2.96
CA MET A 200 19.08 6.59 4.41
C MET A 200 19.08 5.25 5.19
N LYS A 201 20.11 4.42 4.99
CA LYS A 201 20.17 3.02 5.46
C LYS A 201 19.95 2.86 6.95
N GLU A 202 20.43 3.78 7.78
CA GLU A 202 20.28 3.69 9.24
C GLU A 202 18.83 3.92 9.69
N VAL A 203 18.06 4.73 8.96
CA VAL A 203 16.61 4.89 9.19
C VAL A 203 15.90 3.56 8.93
N ALA A 204 16.13 2.96 7.76
CA ALA A 204 15.54 1.67 7.41
C ALA A 204 15.95 0.57 8.41
N ARG A 205 17.24 0.49 8.76
CA ARG A 205 17.74 -0.45 9.76
C ARG A 205 17.02 -0.30 11.10
N THR A 206 16.85 0.94 11.58
CA THR A 206 16.17 1.21 12.86
C THR A 206 14.73 0.72 12.84
N VAL A 207 13.99 1.00 11.76
CA VAL A 207 12.60 0.53 11.59
C VAL A 207 12.55 -1.00 11.64
N LEU A 208 13.39 -1.66 10.86
CA LEU A 208 13.36 -3.11 10.69
C LEU A 208 13.85 -3.87 11.93
N MET A 209 14.84 -3.33 12.65
CA MET A 209 15.36 -3.96 13.89
C MET A 209 14.49 -3.69 15.12
N THR A 210 13.73 -2.59 15.13
CA THR A 210 13.03 -2.14 16.33
C THR A 210 11.51 -2.15 16.16
N SER A 211 10.99 -1.40 15.18
CA SER A 211 9.55 -1.25 15.00
C SER A 211 8.90 -2.53 14.49
N ALA A 212 9.48 -3.16 13.47
CA ALA A 212 8.89 -4.34 12.85
C ALA A 212 8.69 -5.52 13.83
N PRO A 213 9.66 -5.94 14.63
CA PRO A 213 9.43 -6.98 15.65
C PRO A 213 8.37 -6.57 16.69
N GLN A 214 8.32 -5.29 17.06
CA GLN A 214 7.30 -4.78 18.00
C GLN A 214 5.90 -4.84 17.39
N ARG A 215 5.75 -4.51 16.09
CA ARG A 215 4.45 -4.65 15.37
C ARG A 215 3.98 -6.10 15.35
N ILE A 216 4.85 -7.03 14.96
CA ILE A 216 4.53 -8.47 14.94
C ILE A 216 4.08 -8.93 16.34
N ALA A 217 4.86 -8.60 17.36
CA ALA A 217 4.57 -9.03 18.74
C ALA A 217 3.31 -8.39 19.35
N ALA A 218 2.93 -7.19 18.91
CA ALA A 218 1.80 -6.44 19.48
C ALA A 218 0.49 -6.60 18.72
N GLN A 219 0.54 -6.96 17.43
CA GLN A 219 -0.64 -6.98 16.57
C GLN A 219 -1.13 -8.40 16.22
N ILE A 220 -0.32 -9.42 16.53
CA ILE A 220 -0.68 -10.82 16.32
C ILE A 220 -0.78 -11.50 17.68
N GLU A 221 -1.91 -12.15 17.96
CA GLU A 221 -2.11 -12.96 19.16
C GLU A 221 -1.47 -14.36 18.99
N PRO A 222 -1.33 -15.15 20.07
CA PRO A 222 -0.72 -16.49 20.01
C PRO A 222 -1.45 -17.45 19.05
N ASP A 223 -2.75 -17.27 18.85
CA ASP A 223 -3.57 -18.05 17.91
C ASP A 223 -3.48 -17.55 16.46
N GLY A 224 -2.69 -16.52 16.20
CA GLY A 224 -2.54 -15.89 14.89
C GLY A 224 -3.58 -14.81 14.58
N SER A 225 -4.58 -14.62 15.42
CA SER A 225 -5.59 -13.57 15.21
C SER A 225 -5.00 -12.17 15.31
N GLN A 226 -5.63 -11.20 14.62
CA GLN A 226 -5.22 -9.79 14.58
C GLN A 226 -6.35 -8.92 15.15
N PRO A 227 -6.45 -8.72 16.48
CA PRO A 227 -7.64 -8.15 17.13
C PRO A 227 -8.04 -6.76 16.62
N HIS A 228 -7.07 -5.91 16.29
CA HIS A 228 -7.34 -4.56 15.78
C HIS A 228 -7.99 -4.57 14.40
N GLU A 229 -7.70 -5.57 13.57
CA GLU A 229 -8.28 -5.75 12.25
C GLU A 229 -9.60 -6.50 12.34
N LEU A 230 -9.70 -7.49 13.22
CA LEU A 230 -10.94 -8.23 13.48
C LEU A 230 -12.08 -7.37 14.02
N ALA A 231 -11.76 -6.26 14.68
CA ALA A 231 -12.73 -5.27 15.17
C ALA A 231 -13.34 -4.39 14.06
N ARG A 232 -12.85 -4.49 12.82
CA ARG A 232 -13.29 -3.66 11.70
C ARG A 232 -14.48 -4.30 10.97
N THR A 233 -15.25 -3.46 10.26
CA THR A 233 -16.40 -3.91 9.46
C THR A 233 -16.02 -4.72 8.22
N ARG A 234 -14.75 -4.66 7.79
CA ARG A 234 -14.16 -5.47 6.71
C ARG A 234 -12.97 -6.27 7.28
N SER A 235 -13.24 -7.03 8.33
CA SER A 235 -12.22 -7.64 9.18
C SER A 235 -11.25 -8.56 8.44
N LEU A 236 -11.75 -9.40 7.51
CA LEU A 236 -10.90 -10.28 6.70
C LEU A 236 -9.97 -9.46 5.79
N SER A 237 -10.53 -8.51 5.04
CA SER A 237 -9.75 -7.65 4.14
C SER A 237 -8.65 -6.90 4.89
N TYR A 238 -8.94 -6.37 6.10
CA TYR A 238 -7.94 -5.68 6.91
C TYR A 238 -6.91 -6.62 7.51
N SER A 239 -7.30 -7.84 7.94
CA SER A 239 -6.33 -8.83 8.43
C SER A 239 -5.35 -9.26 7.33
N VAL A 240 -5.83 -9.47 6.11
CA VAL A 240 -5.00 -9.75 4.93
C VAL A 240 -4.09 -8.56 4.62
N MET A 241 -4.63 -7.35 4.59
CA MET A 241 -3.89 -6.12 4.32
C MET A 241 -2.76 -5.90 5.36
N ASN A 242 -3.04 -6.13 6.65
CA ASN A 242 -2.04 -5.97 7.69
C ASN A 242 -0.93 -7.02 7.57
N LEU A 243 -1.29 -8.28 7.29
CA LEU A 243 -0.31 -9.35 7.09
C LEU A 243 0.57 -9.11 5.86
N HIS A 244 0.03 -8.54 4.77
CA HIS A 244 0.83 -8.07 3.64
C HIS A 244 1.91 -7.08 4.08
N GLY A 245 1.55 -6.07 4.84
CA GLY A 245 2.52 -5.09 5.35
C GLY A 245 3.60 -5.72 6.23
N LEU A 246 3.23 -6.66 7.12
CA LEU A 246 4.18 -7.39 7.95
C LEU A 246 5.14 -8.27 7.13
N MET A 247 4.64 -8.92 6.07
CA MET A 247 5.50 -9.67 5.13
C MET A 247 6.40 -8.75 4.31
N ASP A 248 5.96 -7.55 3.96
CA ASP A 248 6.81 -6.57 3.29
C ASP A 248 7.92 -6.07 4.21
N LEU A 249 7.65 -5.85 5.50
CA LEU A 249 8.70 -5.56 6.48
C LEU A 249 9.69 -6.72 6.60
N ALA A 250 9.23 -7.97 6.57
CA ALA A 250 10.11 -9.12 6.61
C ALA A 250 11.02 -9.18 5.37
N ARG A 251 10.46 -8.98 4.16
CA ARG A 251 11.23 -8.89 2.91
C ARG A 251 12.26 -7.75 2.94
N LEU A 252 11.89 -6.59 3.46
CA LEU A 252 12.84 -5.49 3.63
C LEU A 252 13.92 -5.82 4.67
N GLY A 253 13.59 -6.63 5.68
CA GLY A 253 14.54 -7.15 6.67
C GLY A 253 15.67 -8.00 6.07
N ASP A 254 15.37 -8.73 4.99
CA ASP A 254 16.36 -9.56 4.29
C ASP A 254 17.56 -8.73 3.79
N HIS A 255 17.40 -7.44 3.49
CA HIS A 255 18.50 -6.53 3.12
C HIS A 255 19.52 -6.27 4.26
N PHE A 256 19.16 -6.64 5.49
CA PHE A 256 19.97 -6.44 6.69
C PHE A 256 20.26 -7.75 7.42
N ASP A 257 20.03 -8.89 6.77
CA ASP A 257 20.15 -10.24 7.37
C ASP A 257 19.28 -10.43 8.62
N LEU A 258 18.10 -9.78 8.64
CA LEU A 258 17.12 -9.87 9.72
C LEU A 258 16.01 -10.86 9.34
N ASP A 259 15.97 -12.02 9.99
CA ASP A 259 14.91 -13.02 9.77
C ASP A 259 13.64 -12.63 10.55
N LEU A 260 12.89 -11.67 10.00
CA LEU A 260 11.58 -11.30 10.53
C LEU A 260 10.48 -12.31 10.12
N TRP A 261 10.73 -13.12 9.12
CA TRP A 261 9.82 -14.19 8.70
C TRP A 261 9.60 -15.21 9.82
N ARG A 262 10.67 -15.60 10.52
CA ARG A 262 10.67 -16.57 11.61
C ARG A 262 10.71 -15.91 12.99
N PHE A 263 10.57 -14.59 13.06
CA PHE A 263 10.48 -13.91 14.34
C PHE A 263 9.23 -14.39 15.09
N VAL A 264 9.44 -14.79 16.35
CA VAL A 264 8.36 -15.18 17.26
C VAL A 264 8.43 -14.31 18.52
N GLY A 265 7.35 -13.58 18.76
CA GLY A 265 7.20 -12.79 19.99
C GLY A 265 7.12 -13.69 21.25
N ARG A 266 7.30 -13.10 22.41
CA ARG A 266 7.29 -13.83 23.70
C ARG A 266 6.00 -14.59 23.96
N ASN A 267 4.90 -14.17 23.39
CA ASN A 267 3.59 -14.79 23.49
C ASN A 267 3.33 -15.85 22.39
N GLY A 268 4.28 -16.10 21.47
CA GLY A 268 4.10 -17.01 20.36
C GLY A 268 3.59 -16.36 19.07
N SER A 269 3.36 -15.02 19.05
CA SER A 269 2.95 -14.26 17.86
C SER A 269 4.00 -14.32 16.75
N GLY A 270 3.56 -14.41 15.50
CA GLY A 270 4.44 -14.42 14.34
C GLY A 270 3.68 -14.35 13.02
N ILE A 271 4.38 -14.00 11.95
CA ILE A 271 3.80 -13.89 10.59
C ILE A 271 3.18 -15.23 10.17
N GLN A 272 3.85 -16.34 10.44
CA GLN A 272 3.35 -17.68 10.10
C GLN A 272 2.04 -17.98 10.83
N ALA A 273 1.96 -17.72 12.14
CA ALA A 273 0.74 -17.94 12.91
C ALA A 273 -0.46 -17.14 12.34
N ALA A 274 -0.22 -15.89 11.93
CA ALA A 274 -1.28 -15.07 11.32
C ALA A 274 -1.75 -15.62 9.97
N LEU A 275 -0.85 -16.16 9.16
CA LEU A 275 -1.24 -16.81 7.90
C LEU A 275 -2.02 -18.10 8.14
N ASP A 276 -1.58 -18.94 9.09
CA ASP A 276 -2.27 -20.17 9.47
C ASP A 276 -3.70 -19.88 9.98
N TYR A 277 -3.85 -18.81 10.76
CA TYR A 277 -5.17 -18.34 11.20
C TYR A 277 -6.07 -17.98 10.02
N LEU A 278 -5.57 -17.22 9.04
CA LEU A 278 -6.35 -16.85 7.85
C LEU A 278 -6.74 -18.07 7.02
N ILE A 279 -5.85 -19.05 6.84
CA ILE A 279 -6.13 -20.30 6.13
C ILE A 279 -7.26 -21.07 6.84
N ALA A 280 -7.10 -21.29 8.13
CA ALA A 280 -8.05 -22.07 8.91
C ALA A 280 -9.47 -21.47 8.95
N HIS A 281 -9.59 -20.13 8.97
CA HIS A 281 -10.86 -19.45 9.17
C HIS A 281 -11.46 -18.83 7.89
N ALA A 282 -10.65 -18.59 6.85
CA ALA A 282 -11.13 -17.96 5.62
C ALA A 282 -11.09 -18.86 4.39
N VAL A 283 -10.26 -19.91 4.40
CA VAL A 283 -10.13 -20.86 3.27
C VAL A 283 -10.80 -22.20 3.62
N ASP A 284 -10.48 -22.75 4.80
CA ASP A 284 -10.95 -24.07 5.21
C ASP A 284 -12.29 -24.01 5.97
N ALA A 285 -12.72 -22.83 6.42
CA ALA A 285 -13.99 -22.60 7.09
C ALA A 285 -14.63 -21.27 6.63
N THR A 286 -15.88 -21.06 7.05
CA THR A 286 -16.55 -19.78 6.79
C THR A 286 -16.07 -18.73 7.80
N TRP A 287 -15.69 -17.55 7.28
CA TRP A 287 -15.34 -16.41 8.11
C TRP A 287 -16.50 -15.94 8.99
N ASP A 288 -16.35 -15.96 10.30
CA ASP A 288 -17.39 -15.67 11.30
C ASP A 288 -17.34 -14.24 11.87
N ARG A 289 -16.46 -13.39 11.34
CA ARG A 289 -16.28 -11.99 11.76
C ARG A 289 -16.92 -11.02 10.76
N PRO A 290 -17.16 -9.75 11.17
CA PRO A 290 -17.77 -8.75 10.29
C PRO A 290 -17.00 -8.58 8.98
N GLN A 291 -17.68 -8.79 7.85
CA GLN A 291 -17.15 -8.55 6.50
C GLN A 291 -18.29 -8.04 5.60
N ILE A 292 -18.50 -6.72 5.58
CA ILE A 292 -19.65 -6.08 4.92
C ILE A 292 -19.54 -6.03 3.39
N THR A 293 -18.37 -6.36 2.83
CA THR A 293 -18.14 -6.44 1.39
C THR A 293 -17.67 -7.84 1.03
N PRO A 294 -17.96 -8.35 -0.19
CA PRO A 294 -17.35 -9.58 -0.66
C PRO A 294 -15.82 -9.54 -0.54
N PHE A 295 -15.24 -10.67 -0.19
CA PHE A 295 -13.79 -10.87 -0.17
C PHE A 295 -13.43 -11.83 -1.30
N ASP A 296 -12.42 -11.48 -2.09
CA ASP A 296 -11.90 -12.34 -3.13
C ASP A 296 -10.78 -13.22 -2.53
N PRO A 297 -10.91 -14.55 -2.50
CA PRO A 297 -9.86 -15.44 -2.04
C PRO A 297 -8.52 -15.26 -2.78
N ALA A 298 -8.54 -14.73 -4.00
CA ALA A 298 -7.34 -14.36 -4.76
C ALA A 298 -6.44 -13.38 -4.01
N ASP A 299 -6.98 -12.55 -3.14
CA ASP A 299 -6.20 -11.62 -2.32
C ASP A 299 -5.24 -12.33 -1.34
N LEU A 300 -5.46 -13.62 -1.07
CA LEU A 300 -4.54 -14.45 -0.28
C LEU A 300 -3.37 -15.03 -1.10
N LEU A 301 -3.49 -15.12 -2.43
CA LEU A 301 -2.48 -15.76 -3.27
C LEU A 301 -1.08 -15.14 -3.11
N PRO A 302 -0.89 -13.82 -3.12
CA PRO A 302 0.43 -13.23 -2.94
C PRO A 302 1.08 -13.59 -1.59
N LEU A 303 0.29 -13.69 -0.51
CA LEU A 303 0.76 -14.08 0.82
C LEU A 303 1.19 -15.55 0.80
N LEU A 304 0.36 -16.44 0.27
CA LEU A 304 0.59 -17.88 0.21
C LEU A 304 1.82 -18.23 -0.65
N LEU A 305 1.94 -17.63 -1.84
CA LEU A 305 3.07 -17.87 -2.75
C LEU A 305 4.39 -17.40 -2.12
N ARG A 306 4.37 -16.25 -1.46
CA ARG A 306 5.54 -15.73 -0.74
C ARG A 306 5.91 -16.64 0.43
N ALA A 307 4.92 -17.03 1.25
CA ALA A 307 5.13 -17.91 2.38
C ALA A 307 5.60 -19.32 1.96
N ALA A 308 5.11 -19.87 0.85
CA ALA A 308 5.57 -21.16 0.32
C ALA A 308 7.06 -21.14 -0.03
N ALA A 309 7.59 -20.01 -0.51
CA ALA A 309 9.01 -19.87 -0.79
C ALA A 309 9.87 -19.79 0.49
N ILE A 310 9.33 -19.23 1.57
CA ILE A 310 10.02 -19.04 2.85
C ILE A 310 9.91 -20.26 3.77
N TYR A 311 8.78 -20.97 3.71
CA TYR A 311 8.45 -22.12 4.56
C TYR A 311 8.11 -23.34 3.66
N PRO A 312 9.11 -23.93 2.96
CA PRO A 312 8.87 -24.97 1.95
C PRO A 312 8.34 -26.28 2.55
N GLU A 313 8.44 -26.46 3.87
CA GLU A 313 7.94 -27.63 4.60
C GLU A 313 6.43 -27.57 4.89
N THR A 314 5.76 -26.46 4.56
CA THR A 314 4.33 -26.25 4.81
C THR A 314 3.46 -26.56 3.59
N GLU A 315 2.14 -26.56 3.79
CA GLU A 315 1.17 -26.79 2.70
C GLU A 315 0.75 -25.50 1.96
N TYR A 316 1.45 -24.37 2.15
CA TYR A 316 1.04 -23.08 1.57
C TYR A 316 0.99 -23.10 0.04
N ALA A 317 1.90 -23.81 -0.62
CA ALA A 317 1.87 -23.98 -2.06
C ALA A 317 0.60 -24.74 -2.53
N ALA A 318 0.21 -25.80 -1.82
CA ALA A 318 -0.98 -26.57 -2.14
C ALA A 318 -2.27 -25.77 -1.88
N VAL A 319 -2.27 -24.93 -0.84
CA VAL A 319 -3.41 -24.02 -0.57
C VAL A 319 -3.52 -22.97 -1.68
N ALA A 320 -2.40 -22.39 -2.12
CA ALA A 320 -2.39 -21.44 -3.23
C ALA A 320 -2.91 -22.05 -4.54
N GLU A 321 -2.48 -23.29 -4.85
CA GLU A 321 -2.95 -24.03 -6.02
C GLU A 321 -4.47 -24.29 -5.96
N ARG A 322 -4.98 -24.70 -4.79
CA ARG A 322 -6.41 -24.95 -4.57
C ARG A 322 -7.25 -23.70 -4.82
N ILE A 323 -6.80 -22.52 -4.35
CA ILE A 323 -7.47 -21.24 -4.60
C ILE A 323 -7.41 -20.89 -6.10
N GLY A 324 -6.23 -20.99 -6.72
CA GLY A 324 -6.05 -20.70 -8.15
C GLY A 324 -6.92 -21.57 -9.06
N ASN A 325 -7.04 -22.85 -8.78
CA ASN A 325 -7.88 -23.78 -9.54
C ASN A 325 -9.37 -23.43 -9.40
N SER A 326 -9.85 -23.09 -8.20
CA SER A 326 -11.25 -22.68 -7.99
C SER A 326 -11.64 -21.42 -8.78
N MET A 327 -10.70 -20.51 -9.02
CA MET A 327 -10.91 -19.33 -9.85
C MET A 327 -11.02 -19.65 -11.34
N ASN A 328 -10.21 -20.58 -11.84
CA ASN A 328 -10.26 -21.02 -13.23
C ASN A 328 -11.59 -21.70 -13.55
N ASP A 329 -12.07 -22.56 -12.65
CA ASP A 329 -13.37 -23.25 -12.79
C ASP A 329 -14.56 -22.26 -12.83
N GLN A 330 -14.47 -21.10 -12.13
CA GLN A 330 -15.50 -20.07 -12.16
C GLN A 330 -15.48 -19.26 -13.47
N ASN A 331 -14.32 -19.11 -14.10
CA ASN A 331 -14.18 -18.39 -15.38
C ASN A 331 -14.56 -19.26 -16.59
N ASP A 332 -14.57 -20.59 -16.46
CA ASP A 332 -14.95 -21.52 -17.54
C ASP A 332 -16.48 -21.75 -17.66
N PHE A 333 -17.31 -21.11 -16.81
CA PHE A 333 -18.77 -21.16 -17.01
C PHE A 333 -19.18 -20.16 -18.09
N PRO A 334 -19.70 -20.63 -19.25
CA PRO A 334 -20.18 -19.72 -20.28
C PRO A 334 -21.35 -18.92 -19.72
N ALA A 335 -21.29 -17.60 -19.91
CA ALA A 335 -22.40 -16.69 -19.59
C ALA A 335 -23.71 -17.30 -20.14
N ARG A 336 -24.56 -17.78 -19.24
CA ARG A 336 -25.90 -18.22 -19.63
C ARG A 336 -26.63 -17.00 -20.17
N ARG A 337 -27.02 -17.12 -21.45
CA ARG A 337 -27.79 -16.18 -22.27
C ARG A 337 -29.13 -15.81 -21.61
#